data_1e8787fb2ce0c2c37eba13cfea4289b5
#
_entry.id   1e8787fb2ce0c2c37eba13cfea4289b5
#
_cell.length_a   1.000
_cell.length_b   1.000
_cell.length_c   1.000
_cell.angle_alpha   90.00
_cell.angle_beta   90.00
_cell.angle_gamma   90.00
#
_symmetry.space_group_name_H-M   'P 1'
#
loop_
_entity.id
_entity.type
_entity.pdbx_description
1 polymer ?
#
loop_
_entity_poly.entity_id
_entity_poly.type
_entity_poly.pdbx_seq_one_letter_code
_entity_poly.pdbx_strand_id
1 'polypeptide(L)'
;MHPNPRIQEEACLILSENYREEALPRLLDLFCHHDPKVYRAAVKGIGFFGSFAFVPLIELYVTTENQTARRCCPKAFVQVFKNFPDQPFPDSVMQMLEQGIDDSDMVVVQGALMCLGQIGKQQFKSEEAIKILASSLSSQNVALIFSASQALADIPNPLAEDALRSLQNNNNDPLIQEAAQSALARLQNLLNSKS
;
A
#
# COMPACT_ATOMS: atom_id res chain seq x y z
N MET A 1 21.80 -14.29 -0.20
CA MET A 1 21.01 -13.55 0.82
C MET A 1 21.14 -14.29 2.15
N HIS A 2 21.38 -13.58 3.26
CA HIS A 2 21.55 -14.22 4.59
C HIS A 2 20.23 -14.87 5.04
N PRO A 3 20.23 -16.08 5.63
CA PRO A 3 19.00 -16.79 6.00
C PRO A 3 18.23 -16.13 7.16
N ASN A 4 18.90 -15.35 8.01
CA ASN A 4 18.29 -14.67 9.15
C ASN A 4 17.68 -13.33 8.71
N PRO A 5 16.32 -13.12 8.83
CA PRO A 5 15.64 -11.90 8.44
C PRO A 5 16.15 -10.64 9.16
N ARG A 6 16.52 -10.76 10.44
CA ARG A 6 17.03 -9.64 11.23
C ARG A 6 18.35 -9.11 10.68
N ILE A 7 19.26 -10.02 10.27
CA ILE A 7 20.53 -9.61 9.65
C ILE A 7 20.28 -8.97 8.27
N GLN A 8 19.26 -9.43 7.53
CA GLN A 8 18.86 -8.79 6.28
C GLN A 8 18.37 -7.35 6.51
N GLU A 9 17.55 -7.13 7.53
CA GLU A 9 17.03 -5.81 7.89
C GLU A 9 18.15 -4.87 8.35
N GLU A 10 19.03 -5.33 9.24
CA GLU A 10 20.21 -4.57 9.68
C GLU A 10 21.12 -4.20 8.50
N ALA A 11 21.38 -5.12 7.58
CA ALA A 11 22.16 -4.85 6.38
C ALA A 11 21.48 -3.81 5.47
N CYS A 12 20.16 -3.90 5.27
CA CYS A 12 19.43 -2.90 4.47
C CYS A 12 19.42 -1.52 5.13
N LEU A 13 19.35 -1.45 6.46
CA LEU A 13 19.46 -0.19 7.19
C LEU A 13 20.84 0.46 6.97
N ILE A 14 21.92 -0.30 7.16
CA ILE A 14 23.29 0.18 6.91
C ILE A 14 23.46 0.65 5.46
N LEU A 15 22.91 -0.10 4.50
CA LEU A 15 22.97 0.26 3.09
C LEU A 15 22.22 1.55 2.79
N SER A 16 21.05 1.75 3.38
CA SER A 16 20.25 2.97 3.19
C SER A 16 20.89 4.21 3.81
N GLU A 17 21.65 4.05 4.89
CA GLU A 17 22.34 5.16 5.56
C GLU A 17 23.66 5.54 4.89
N ASN A 18 24.45 4.54 4.47
CA ASN A 18 25.84 4.78 4.05
C ASN A 18 26.11 4.59 2.55
N TYR A 19 25.24 3.84 1.84
CA TYR A 19 25.47 3.43 0.44
C TYR A 19 24.19 3.53 -0.40
N ARG A 20 23.30 4.46 -0.08
CA ARG A 20 21.94 4.50 -0.66
C ARG A 20 21.91 4.64 -2.18
N GLU A 21 22.85 5.40 -2.77
CA GLU A 21 22.90 5.64 -4.21
C GLU A 21 23.30 4.40 -4.99
N GLU A 22 24.18 3.58 -4.44
CA GLU A 22 24.62 2.32 -5.05
C GLU A 22 23.69 1.15 -4.72
N ALA A 23 23.11 1.14 -3.53
CA ALA A 23 22.31 0.02 -3.04
C ALA A 23 20.89 0.01 -3.58
N LEU A 24 20.23 1.18 -3.69
CA LEU A 24 18.84 1.26 -4.13
C LEU A 24 18.64 0.70 -5.55
N PRO A 25 19.42 1.06 -6.58
CA PRO A 25 19.29 0.47 -7.91
C PRO A 25 19.43 -1.05 -7.90
N ARG A 26 20.39 -1.57 -7.14
CA ARG A 26 20.62 -3.02 -7.02
C ARG A 26 19.46 -3.75 -6.34
N LEU A 27 18.82 -3.12 -5.36
CA LEU A 27 17.64 -3.69 -4.72
C LEU A 27 16.41 -3.66 -5.67
N LEU A 28 16.26 -2.61 -6.48
CA LEU A 28 15.21 -2.53 -7.50
C LEU A 28 15.38 -3.60 -8.58
N ASP A 29 16.62 -3.87 -9.03
CA ASP A 29 16.92 -4.95 -9.97
C ASP A 29 16.47 -6.33 -9.45
N LEU A 30 16.54 -6.54 -8.14
CA LEU A 30 16.07 -7.80 -7.51
C LEU A 30 14.56 -7.99 -7.60
N PHE A 31 13.77 -6.97 -7.95
CA PHE A 31 12.32 -7.14 -8.18
C PHE A 31 12.03 -8.05 -9.39
N CYS A 32 12.95 -8.13 -10.33
CA CYS A 32 12.87 -9.05 -11.48
C CYS A 32 13.35 -10.46 -11.16
N HIS A 33 13.82 -10.75 -9.94
CA HIS A 33 14.37 -12.04 -9.60
C HIS A 33 13.30 -13.14 -9.59
N HIS A 34 13.63 -14.34 -10.08
CA HIS A 34 12.70 -15.48 -10.19
C HIS A 34 12.31 -16.09 -8.83
N ASP A 35 13.21 -16.01 -7.82
CA ASP A 35 12.94 -16.53 -6.47
C ASP A 35 12.12 -15.52 -5.65
N PRO A 36 10.89 -15.92 -5.20
CA PRO A 36 10.05 -15.07 -4.36
C PRO A 36 10.70 -14.60 -3.06
N LYS A 37 11.62 -15.38 -2.50
CA LYS A 37 12.33 -14.98 -1.28
C LYS A 37 13.23 -13.77 -1.52
N VAL A 38 13.84 -13.69 -2.71
CA VAL A 38 14.76 -12.61 -3.08
C VAL A 38 13.99 -11.32 -3.31
N TYR A 39 12.99 -11.29 -4.21
CA TYR A 39 12.28 -10.05 -4.47
C TYR A 39 11.46 -9.55 -3.26
N ARG A 40 10.90 -10.46 -2.43
CA ARG A 40 10.21 -10.05 -1.20
C ARG A 40 11.15 -9.43 -0.17
N ALA A 41 12.37 -9.91 -0.07
CA ALA A 41 13.36 -9.30 0.81
C ALA A 41 13.85 -7.95 0.26
N ALA A 42 14.00 -7.81 -1.06
CA ALA A 42 14.30 -6.51 -1.69
C ALA A 42 13.17 -5.50 -1.42
N VAL A 43 11.90 -5.89 -1.56
CA VAL A 43 10.73 -5.05 -1.22
C VAL A 43 10.82 -4.54 0.23
N LYS A 44 11.14 -5.42 1.18
CA LYS A 44 11.32 -5.01 2.60
C LYS A 44 12.52 -4.07 2.75
N GLY A 45 13.64 -4.40 2.09
CA GLY A 45 14.87 -3.61 2.17
C GLY A 45 14.68 -2.18 1.66
N ILE A 46 13.94 -1.99 0.56
CA ILE A 46 13.63 -0.65 0.03
C ILE A 46 12.86 0.20 1.03
N GLY A 47 12.08 -0.42 1.91
CA GLY A 47 11.37 0.28 2.98
C GLY A 47 12.26 1.13 3.89
N PHE A 48 13.56 0.86 3.97
CA PHE A 48 14.51 1.65 4.78
C PHE A 48 15.06 2.89 4.07
N PHE A 49 14.79 3.07 2.77
CA PHE A 49 15.32 4.20 2.00
C PHE A 49 14.47 5.48 2.09
N GLY A 50 13.30 5.43 2.71
CA GLY A 50 12.44 6.60 2.93
C GLY A 50 12.10 7.32 1.61
N SER A 51 12.16 8.66 1.64
CA SER A 51 11.85 9.51 0.48
C SER A 51 12.75 9.28 -0.72
N PHE A 52 13.95 8.76 -0.51
CA PHE A 52 14.90 8.48 -1.59
C PHE A 52 14.36 7.39 -2.56
N ALA A 53 13.49 6.51 -2.08
CA ALA A 53 12.88 5.47 -2.89
C ALA A 53 11.69 5.92 -3.76
N PHE A 54 11.07 7.09 -3.51
CA PHE A 54 9.82 7.45 -4.17
C PHE A 54 9.94 7.56 -5.68
N VAL A 55 10.85 8.40 -6.17
CA VAL A 55 11.02 8.62 -7.62
C VAL A 55 11.46 7.33 -8.32
N PRO A 56 12.51 6.61 -7.86
CA PRO A 56 12.92 5.36 -8.50
C PRO A 56 11.83 4.28 -8.55
N LEU A 57 10.97 4.18 -7.53
CA LEU A 57 9.84 3.23 -7.52
C LEU A 57 8.76 3.61 -8.53
N ILE A 58 8.45 4.91 -8.68
CA ILE A 58 7.49 5.40 -9.67
C ILE A 58 8.02 5.15 -11.07
N GLU A 59 9.29 5.51 -11.34
CA GLU A 59 9.94 5.27 -12.62
C GLU A 59 9.92 3.79 -13.00
N LEU A 60 10.30 2.92 -12.06
CA LEU A 60 10.25 1.47 -12.29
C LEU A 60 8.83 0.99 -12.57
N TYR A 61 7.83 1.46 -11.82
CA TYR A 61 6.42 1.08 -12.03
C TYR A 61 5.94 1.42 -13.44
N VAL A 62 6.28 2.62 -13.92
CA VAL A 62 5.83 3.12 -15.23
C VAL A 62 6.58 2.46 -16.39
N THR A 63 7.87 2.17 -16.24
CA THR A 63 8.73 1.74 -17.35
C THR A 63 8.91 0.23 -17.44
N THR A 64 8.64 -0.52 -16.36
CA THR A 64 8.93 -1.96 -16.35
C THR A 64 7.89 -2.76 -17.14
N GLU A 65 8.36 -3.66 -18.01
CA GLU A 65 7.55 -4.72 -18.63
C GLU A 65 7.51 -5.98 -17.74
N ASN A 66 8.37 -6.07 -16.73
CA ASN A 66 8.40 -7.22 -15.83
C ASN A 66 7.25 -7.17 -14.82
N GLN A 67 6.32 -8.11 -14.95
CA GLN A 67 5.12 -8.19 -14.10
C GLN A 67 5.46 -8.32 -12.61
N THR A 68 6.51 -9.06 -12.24
CA THR A 68 6.91 -9.23 -10.84
C THR A 68 7.44 -7.92 -10.27
N ALA A 69 8.27 -7.20 -11.02
CA ALA A 69 8.78 -5.89 -10.62
C ALA A 69 7.62 -4.88 -10.44
N ARG A 70 6.70 -4.83 -11.38
CA ARG A 70 5.51 -3.97 -11.30
C ARG A 70 4.67 -4.26 -10.06
N ARG A 71 4.44 -5.54 -9.71
CA ARG A 71 3.75 -5.98 -8.48
C ARG A 71 4.51 -5.62 -7.19
N CYS A 72 5.83 -5.48 -7.27
CA CYS A 72 6.66 -5.14 -6.11
C CYS A 72 6.59 -3.66 -5.75
N CYS A 73 6.42 -2.75 -6.74
CA CYS A 73 6.45 -1.31 -6.51
C CYS A 73 5.44 -0.82 -5.45
N PRO A 74 4.12 -1.07 -5.55
CA PRO A 74 3.18 -0.61 -4.52
C PRO A 74 3.44 -1.26 -3.16
N LYS A 75 3.94 -2.50 -3.12
CA LYS A 75 4.31 -3.18 -1.87
C LYS A 75 5.54 -2.56 -1.21
N ALA A 76 6.49 -2.06 -2.00
CA ALA A 76 7.66 -1.34 -1.49
C ALA A 76 7.24 0.00 -0.88
N PHE A 77 6.31 0.74 -1.49
CA PHE A 77 5.72 1.94 -0.87
C PHE A 77 5.07 1.64 0.49
N VAL A 78 4.35 0.52 0.62
CA VAL A 78 3.81 0.09 1.93
C VAL A 78 4.92 -0.03 2.98
N GLN A 79 6.08 -0.58 2.62
CA GLN A 79 7.20 -0.70 3.57
C GLN A 79 7.80 0.67 3.91
N VAL A 80 7.96 1.56 2.91
CA VAL A 80 8.43 2.93 3.15
C VAL A 80 7.52 3.64 4.14
N PHE A 81 6.20 3.66 3.91
CA PHE A 81 5.24 4.35 4.78
C PHE A 81 5.08 3.70 6.17
N LYS A 82 5.39 2.41 6.30
CA LYS A 82 5.46 1.77 7.63
C LYS A 82 6.66 2.21 8.44
N ASN A 83 7.82 2.34 7.78
CA ASN A 83 9.06 2.70 8.46
C ASN A 83 9.18 4.22 8.69
N PHE A 84 8.55 5.02 7.81
CA PHE A 84 8.57 6.48 7.87
C PHE A 84 7.12 7.01 7.81
N PRO A 85 6.35 6.84 8.89
CA PRO A 85 5.00 7.39 8.97
C PRO A 85 5.06 8.92 8.93
N ASP A 86 4.06 9.52 8.31
CA ASP A 86 3.90 10.98 8.17
C ASP A 86 5.03 11.69 7.40
N GLN A 87 5.90 10.94 6.71
CA GLN A 87 6.88 11.52 5.83
C GLN A 87 6.19 12.16 4.62
N PRO A 88 6.45 13.45 4.32
CA PRO A 88 5.95 14.09 3.11
C PRO A 88 6.43 13.37 1.85
N PHE A 89 5.56 13.25 0.86
CA PHE A 89 5.85 12.62 -0.42
C PHE A 89 5.20 13.38 -1.58
N PRO A 90 5.72 13.27 -2.82
CA PRO A 90 5.22 13.99 -3.97
C PRO A 90 3.84 13.47 -4.43
N ASP A 91 3.06 14.31 -5.10
CA ASP A 91 1.74 13.97 -5.63
C ASP A 91 1.79 12.81 -6.62
N SER A 92 2.90 12.62 -7.30
CA SER A 92 3.13 11.50 -8.23
C SER A 92 2.99 10.11 -7.56
N VAL A 93 3.21 10.01 -6.25
CA VAL A 93 2.94 8.76 -5.51
C VAL A 93 1.44 8.48 -5.48
N MET A 94 0.61 9.48 -5.15
CA MET A 94 -0.85 9.33 -5.13
C MET A 94 -1.38 9.02 -6.53
N GLN A 95 -0.89 9.71 -7.55
CA GLN A 95 -1.25 9.46 -8.96
C GLN A 95 -0.90 8.04 -9.40
N MET A 96 0.29 7.53 -9.02
CA MET A 96 0.67 6.14 -9.30
C MET A 96 -0.25 5.14 -8.60
N LEU A 97 -0.63 5.39 -7.34
CA LEU A 97 -1.51 4.51 -6.60
C LEU A 97 -2.95 4.53 -7.15
N GLU A 98 -3.44 5.70 -7.54
CA GLU A 98 -4.74 5.85 -8.21
C GLU A 98 -4.78 5.08 -9.54
N GLN A 99 -3.75 5.21 -10.37
CA GLN A 99 -3.60 4.39 -11.58
C GLN A 99 -3.50 2.89 -11.24
N GLY A 100 -2.85 2.56 -10.15
CA GLY A 100 -2.65 1.18 -9.70
C GLY A 100 -3.93 0.46 -9.29
N ILE A 101 -4.98 1.16 -8.86
CA ILE A 101 -6.29 0.53 -8.56
C ILE A 101 -7.06 0.13 -9.82
N ASP A 102 -6.74 0.72 -10.97
CA ASP A 102 -7.32 0.39 -12.27
C ASP A 102 -6.42 -0.54 -13.10
N ASP A 103 -5.34 -1.07 -12.52
CA ASP A 103 -4.42 -1.98 -13.20
C ASP A 103 -5.11 -3.30 -13.56
N SER A 104 -4.75 -3.86 -14.71
CA SER A 104 -5.23 -5.17 -15.15
C SER A 104 -4.75 -6.33 -14.27
N ASP A 105 -3.65 -6.13 -13.51
CA ASP A 105 -3.09 -7.10 -12.58
C ASP A 105 -3.64 -6.89 -11.17
N MET A 106 -4.50 -7.80 -10.73
CA MET A 106 -5.11 -7.75 -9.40
C MET A 106 -4.10 -7.73 -8.24
N VAL A 107 -2.87 -8.20 -8.44
CA VAL A 107 -1.81 -8.12 -7.41
C VAL A 107 -1.27 -6.70 -7.28
N VAL A 108 -1.22 -5.95 -8.38
CA VAL A 108 -0.91 -4.51 -8.38
C VAL A 108 -2.03 -3.75 -7.67
N VAL A 109 -3.29 -4.00 -8.07
CA VAL A 109 -4.49 -3.40 -7.46
C VAL A 109 -4.48 -3.58 -5.94
N GLN A 110 -4.32 -4.81 -5.47
CA GLN A 110 -4.24 -5.09 -4.03
C GLN A 110 -3.09 -4.36 -3.34
N GLY A 111 -1.92 -4.29 -3.99
CA GLY A 111 -0.77 -3.55 -3.49
C GLY A 111 -1.04 -2.05 -3.36
N ALA A 112 -1.71 -1.45 -4.35
CA ALA A 112 -2.12 -0.04 -4.33
C ALA A 112 -3.12 0.25 -3.20
N LEU A 113 -4.16 -0.57 -3.06
CA LEU A 113 -5.15 -0.45 -1.97
C LEU A 113 -4.50 -0.58 -0.59
N MET A 114 -3.57 -1.54 -0.42
CA MET A 114 -2.81 -1.67 0.84
C MET A 114 -1.97 -0.43 1.14
N CYS A 115 -1.37 0.18 0.12
CA CYS A 115 -0.57 1.39 0.27
C CYS A 115 -1.46 2.59 0.63
N LEU A 116 -2.58 2.78 -0.06
CA LEU A 116 -3.57 3.80 0.27
C LEU A 116 -4.10 3.63 1.70
N GLY A 117 -4.39 2.39 2.12
CA GLY A 117 -4.76 2.08 3.50
C GLY A 117 -3.68 2.44 4.51
N GLN A 118 -2.41 2.32 4.16
CA GLN A 118 -1.31 2.76 5.02
C GLN A 118 -1.19 4.28 5.09
N ILE A 119 -1.35 4.98 3.94
CA ILE A 119 -1.37 6.46 3.87
C ILE A 119 -2.58 7.02 4.64
N GLY A 120 -3.75 6.39 4.53
CA GLY A 120 -4.96 6.80 5.24
C GLY A 120 -4.83 6.81 6.77
N LYS A 121 -3.87 6.07 7.33
CA LYS A 121 -3.57 6.05 8.78
C LYS A 121 -2.65 7.19 9.23
N GLN A 122 -2.06 7.93 8.30
CA GLN A 122 -1.11 9.00 8.54
C GLN A 122 -1.83 10.35 8.59
N GLN A 123 -1.10 11.41 8.98
CA GLN A 123 -1.65 12.77 8.95
C GLN A 123 -1.58 13.36 7.54
N PHE A 124 -0.49 13.07 6.82
CA PHE A 124 -0.26 13.62 5.49
C PHE A 124 -1.06 12.85 4.43
N LYS A 125 -1.89 13.57 3.66
CA LYS A 125 -2.74 13.04 2.57
C LYS A 125 -3.73 11.93 2.95
N SER A 126 -4.05 11.78 4.24
CA SER A 126 -5.01 10.78 4.72
C SER A 126 -6.38 10.91 4.03
N GLU A 127 -6.93 12.12 3.97
CA GLU A 127 -8.25 12.35 3.36
C GLU A 127 -8.26 12.02 1.85
N GLU A 128 -7.17 12.34 1.14
CA GLU A 128 -7.03 12.01 -0.28
C GLU A 128 -7.02 10.50 -0.49
N ALA A 129 -6.24 9.77 0.32
CA ALA A 129 -6.21 8.30 0.27
C ALA A 129 -7.57 7.67 0.59
N ILE A 130 -8.29 8.20 1.60
CA ILE A 130 -9.64 7.72 1.93
C ILE A 130 -10.62 7.96 0.77
N LYS A 131 -10.55 9.11 0.10
CA LYS A 131 -11.40 9.42 -1.07
C LYS A 131 -11.16 8.44 -2.22
N ILE A 132 -9.91 8.11 -2.51
CA ILE A 132 -9.56 7.13 -3.54
C ILE A 132 -10.06 5.72 -3.14
N LEU A 133 -9.89 5.31 -1.89
CA LEU A 133 -10.42 4.04 -1.40
C LEU A 133 -11.95 4.00 -1.47
N ALA A 134 -12.63 5.10 -1.09
CA ALA A 134 -14.08 5.21 -1.13
C ALA A 134 -14.63 5.13 -2.56
N SER A 135 -13.95 5.72 -3.56
CA SER A 135 -14.36 5.60 -4.96
C SER A 135 -14.35 4.15 -5.44
N SER A 136 -13.41 3.33 -4.95
CA SER A 136 -13.32 1.89 -5.26
C SER A 136 -14.52 1.08 -4.75
N LEU A 137 -15.27 1.59 -3.77
CA LEU A 137 -16.49 0.93 -3.26
C LEU A 137 -17.67 0.95 -4.26
N SER A 138 -17.60 1.81 -5.27
CA SER A 138 -18.59 1.90 -6.35
C SER A 138 -18.27 0.99 -7.55
N SER A 139 -17.22 0.18 -7.47
CA SER A 139 -16.82 -0.75 -8.53
C SER A 139 -17.85 -1.86 -8.73
N GLN A 140 -17.90 -2.41 -9.95
CA GLN A 140 -18.62 -3.66 -10.23
C GLN A 140 -17.81 -4.91 -9.81
N ASN A 141 -16.53 -4.75 -9.51
CA ASN A 141 -15.65 -5.83 -9.07
C ASN A 141 -15.78 -6.03 -7.56
N VAL A 142 -16.48 -7.08 -7.16
CA VAL A 142 -16.71 -7.43 -5.75
C VAL A 142 -15.39 -7.60 -4.98
N ALA A 143 -14.36 -8.19 -5.58
CA ALA A 143 -13.06 -8.36 -4.93
C ALA A 143 -12.37 -7.01 -4.63
N LEU A 144 -12.55 -6.02 -5.52
CA LEU A 144 -12.07 -4.66 -5.30
C LEU A 144 -12.82 -3.99 -4.14
N ILE A 145 -14.15 -4.10 -4.11
CA ILE A 145 -14.97 -3.56 -3.00
C ILE A 145 -14.53 -4.16 -1.66
N PHE A 146 -14.35 -5.48 -1.59
CA PHE A 146 -13.86 -6.15 -0.38
C PHE A 146 -12.49 -5.61 0.07
N SER A 147 -11.53 -5.51 -0.86
CA SER A 147 -10.19 -5.05 -0.54
C SER A 147 -10.17 -3.59 -0.09
N ALA A 148 -10.95 -2.73 -0.73
CA ALA A 148 -11.09 -1.32 -0.35
C ALA A 148 -11.78 -1.17 1.01
N SER A 149 -12.84 -1.97 1.28
CA SER A 149 -13.52 -1.99 2.58
C SER A 149 -12.58 -2.41 3.71
N GLN A 150 -11.74 -3.43 3.47
CA GLN A 150 -10.74 -3.85 4.44
C GLN A 150 -9.67 -2.78 4.70
N ALA A 151 -9.24 -2.05 3.67
CA ALA A 151 -8.31 -0.94 3.82
C ALA A 151 -8.92 0.20 4.65
N LEU A 152 -10.16 0.59 4.36
CA LEU A 152 -10.91 1.62 5.11
C LEU A 152 -11.16 1.22 6.56
N ALA A 153 -11.43 -0.06 6.83
CA ALA A 153 -11.67 -0.57 8.19
C ALA A 153 -10.50 -0.37 9.16
N ASP A 154 -9.29 -0.17 8.63
CA ASP A 154 -8.07 0.05 9.41
C ASP A 154 -7.73 1.53 9.61
N ILE A 155 -8.51 2.45 9.04
CA ILE A 155 -8.25 3.88 9.08
C ILE A 155 -9.18 4.53 10.11
N PRO A 156 -8.70 4.90 11.32
CA PRO A 156 -9.54 5.51 12.35
C PRO A 156 -9.84 6.97 12.03
N ASN A 157 -10.70 7.18 11.03
CA ASN A 157 -11.12 8.47 10.51
C ASN A 157 -12.63 8.46 10.22
N PRO A 158 -13.39 9.51 10.60
CA PRO A 158 -14.83 9.60 10.33
C PRO A 158 -15.18 9.45 8.85
N LEU A 159 -14.36 9.98 7.92
CA LEU A 159 -14.61 9.83 6.48
C LEU A 159 -14.59 8.36 6.02
N ALA A 160 -13.73 7.52 6.63
CA ALA A 160 -13.72 6.10 6.35
C ALA A 160 -14.98 5.41 6.87
N GLU A 161 -15.47 5.81 8.04
CA GLU A 161 -16.73 5.32 8.60
C GLU A 161 -17.93 5.70 7.72
N ASP A 162 -18.00 6.95 7.27
CA ASP A 162 -19.06 7.44 6.40
C ASP A 162 -19.08 6.69 5.06
N ALA A 163 -17.92 6.43 4.47
CA ALA A 163 -17.81 5.65 3.24
C ALA A 163 -18.31 4.22 3.39
N LEU A 164 -17.95 3.54 4.48
CA LEU A 164 -18.40 2.18 4.77
C LEU A 164 -19.90 2.12 5.11
N ARG A 165 -20.45 3.11 5.83
CA ARG A 165 -21.88 3.24 6.08
C ARG A 165 -22.66 3.46 4.79
N SER A 166 -22.15 4.30 3.90
CA SER A 166 -22.76 4.52 2.59
C SER A 166 -22.79 3.22 1.77
N LEU A 167 -21.69 2.44 1.78
CA LEU A 167 -21.66 1.13 1.10
C LEU A 167 -22.72 0.19 1.66
N GLN A 168 -22.85 0.08 2.99
CA GLN A 168 -23.81 -0.80 3.65
C GLN A 168 -25.25 -0.43 3.30
N ASN A 169 -25.57 0.87 3.27
CA ASN A 169 -26.94 1.36 3.07
C ASN A 169 -27.39 1.35 1.60
N ASN A 170 -26.46 1.51 0.66
CA ASN A 170 -26.76 1.71 -0.75
C ASN A 170 -26.52 0.46 -1.62
N ASN A 171 -25.97 -0.61 -1.05
CA ASN A 171 -25.74 -1.85 -1.79
C ASN A 171 -26.76 -2.93 -1.41
N ASN A 172 -27.33 -3.58 -2.42
CA ASN A 172 -28.34 -4.62 -2.24
C ASN A 172 -27.75 -6.05 -2.22
N ASP A 173 -26.45 -6.21 -2.51
CA ASP A 173 -25.79 -7.52 -2.45
C ASP A 173 -25.51 -7.90 -0.99
N PRO A 174 -26.07 -9.04 -0.51
CA PRO A 174 -25.90 -9.46 0.89
C PRO A 174 -24.42 -9.68 1.27
N LEU A 175 -23.58 -10.14 0.35
CA LEU A 175 -22.15 -10.34 0.61
C LEU A 175 -21.43 -9.01 0.82
N ILE A 176 -21.77 -7.98 0.03
CA ILE A 176 -21.19 -6.64 0.18
C ILE A 176 -21.70 -5.99 1.46
N GLN A 177 -22.98 -6.16 1.81
CA GLN A 177 -23.52 -5.66 3.07
C GLN A 177 -22.83 -6.29 4.28
N GLU A 178 -22.60 -7.61 4.27
CA GLU A 178 -21.89 -8.32 5.34
C GLU A 178 -20.43 -7.84 5.45
N ALA A 179 -19.75 -7.65 4.31
CA ALA A 179 -18.38 -7.10 4.27
C ALA A 179 -18.32 -5.69 4.87
N ALA A 180 -19.25 -4.81 4.48
CA ALA A 180 -19.33 -3.45 5.00
C ALA A 180 -19.61 -3.44 6.51
N GLN A 181 -20.53 -4.29 6.99
CA GLN A 181 -20.83 -4.44 8.42
C GLN A 181 -19.61 -4.92 9.21
N SER A 182 -18.91 -5.92 8.71
CA SER A 182 -17.68 -6.44 9.33
C SER A 182 -16.57 -5.36 9.39
N ALA A 183 -16.38 -4.60 8.29
CA ALA A 183 -15.45 -3.51 8.21
C ALA A 183 -15.79 -2.38 9.19
N LEU A 184 -17.08 -2.00 9.30
CA LEU A 184 -17.54 -1.01 10.27
C LEU A 184 -17.31 -1.44 11.72
N ALA A 185 -17.63 -2.69 12.06
CA ALA A 185 -17.41 -3.21 13.41
C ALA A 185 -15.93 -3.15 13.80
N ARG A 186 -15.02 -3.49 12.85
CA ARG A 186 -13.58 -3.39 13.05
C ARG A 186 -13.12 -1.94 13.25
N LEU A 187 -13.60 -1.01 12.42
CA LEU A 187 -13.27 0.41 12.53
C LEU A 187 -13.75 1.02 13.86
N GLN A 188 -14.97 0.70 14.29
CA GLN A 188 -15.53 1.18 15.56
C GLN A 188 -14.70 0.69 16.76
N ASN A 189 -14.24 -0.57 16.74
CA ASN A 189 -13.36 -1.09 17.78
C ASN A 189 -12.04 -0.30 17.83
N LEU A 190 -11.48 0.10 16.67
CA LEU A 190 -10.27 0.92 16.63
C LEU A 190 -10.50 2.34 17.14
N LEU A 191 -11.64 2.96 16.83
CA LEU A 191 -11.99 4.29 17.33
C LEU A 191 -12.17 4.29 18.86
N ASN A 192 -12.87 3.29 19.40
CA ASN A 192 -13.11 3.15 20.83
C ASN A 192 -11.84 2.83 21.62
N SER A 193 -10.84 2.19 21.01
CA SER A 193 -9.57 1.86 21.69
C SER A 193 -8.60 3.04 21.80
N LYS A 194 -8.88 4.16 21.11
CA LYS A 194 -8.07 5.39 21.14
C LYS A 194 -8.69 6.51 21.99
N SER A 195 -9.92 6.30 22.49
CA SER A 195 -10.63 7.18 23.42
C SER A 195 -10.31 6.81 24.86
#